data_002969fb1c5b8697d0ac1561e1ff2d91
#
_entry.id   002969fb1c5b8697d0ac1561e1ff2d91
#
_cell.length_a   1.000
_cell.length_b   1.000
_cell.length_c   1.000
_cell.angle_alpha   90.00
_cell.angle_beta   90.00
_cell.angle_gamma   90.00
#
_symmetry.space_group_name_H-M   'P 1'
#
loop_
_entity.id
_entity.type
_entity.pdbx_description
1 polymer ?
#
loop_
_entity_poly.entity_id
_entity_poly.type
_entity_poly.pdbx_seq_one_letter_code
_entity_poly.pdbx_strand_id
1 'polypeptide(L)'
;VAEAVAQSPAKTVFNPLFIHGASGVGKTHLANAIGTKIKEIYPEKRVLYVSAHLFQVQYTDSVRNNTTNDFINFYQTIDVLIIDDIQEFAGVTKTQNTFFHIFNHLHQNGKQLILTSDRAPVLLQGVEERLLTRFKWGMVAELEKPTVELRKNILRNKIHRDGLEFPPEVIEYIAENVNESVRDLEGIVISIMAHSTIYNKDIDLELAQRIVKKVVKYETKAITIDEIGRAHV
;
A
#
# COMPACT_ATOMS: atom_id res chain seq x y z
N VAL A 1 5.79 15.26 4.62
CA VAL A 1 4.36 15.02 4.97
C VAL A 1 4.23 13.84 5.94
N ALA A 2 4.65 12.62 5.56
CA ALA A 2 4.50 11.42 6.40
C ALA A 2 5.06 11.60 7.81
N GLU A 3 6.27 12.14 7.94
CA GLU A 3 6.90 12.41 9.23
C GLU A 3 6.14 13.46 10.05
N ALA A 4 5.65 14.53 9.40
CA ALA A 4 4.85 15.56 10.06
C ALA A 4 3.52 14.99 10.61
N VAL A 5 2.86 14.09 9.85
CA VAL A 5 1.66 13.38 10.32
C VAL A 5 1.99 12.45 11.49
N ALA A 6 3.13 11.76 11.44
CA ALA A 6 3.55 10.87 12.53
C ALA A 6 3.87 11.64 13.82
N GLN A 7 4.53 12.80 13.71
CA GLN A 7 4.88 13.64 14.85
C GLN A 7 3.69 14.39 15.46
N SER A 8 2.68 14.76 14.65
CA SER A 8 1.53 15.55 15.10
C SER A 8 0.24 15.12 14.39
N PRO A 9 -0.26 13.89 14.68
CA PRO A 9 -1.46 13.37 14.04
C PRO A 9 -2.67 14.27 14.30
N ALA A 10 -3.42 14.54 13.23
CA ALA A 10 -4.62 15.39 13.19
C ALA A 10 -4.43 16.89 13.56
N LYS A 11 -3.21 17.31 13.89
CA LYS A 11 -2.87 18.72 14.16
C LYS A 11 -2.29 19.44 12.94
N THR A 12 -2.06 18.72 11.86
CA THR A 12 -1.55 19.26 10.60
C THR A 12 -2.69 19.47 9.61
N VAL A 13 -2.43 20.27 8.57
CA VAL A 13 -3.35 20.43 7.42
C VAL A 13 -3.44 19.14 6.57
N PHE A 14 -2.68 18.09 6.91
CA PHE A 14 -2.62 16.82 6.18
C PHE A 14 -3.64 15.80 6.71
N ASN A 15 -4.87 16.23 6.95
CA ASN A 15 -5.96 15.36 7.41
C ASN A 15 -7.23 15.56 6.55
N PRO A 16 -7.64 14.56 5.76
CA PRO A 16 -7.01 13.25 5.57
C PRO A 16 -5.65 13.33 4.82
N LEU A 17 -4.80 12.34 5.02
CA LEU A 17 -3.67 12.06 4.14
C LEU A 17 -4.09 10.98 3.15
N PHE A 18 -4.19 11.33 1.87
CA PHE A 18 -4.52 10.41 0.80
C PHE A 18 -3.26 10.08 -0.02
N ILE A 19 -2.78 8.85 0.05
CA ILE A 19 -1.58 8.38 -0.64
C ILE A 19 -2.01 7.55 -1.84
N HIS A 20 -1.64 7.96 -3.05
CA HIS A 20 -1.92 7.17 -4.25
C HIS A 20 -0.66 6.89 -5.06
N GLY A 21 -0.76 5.96 -6.00
CA GLY A 21 0.32 5.58 -6.90
C GLY A 21 0.15 4.17 -7.42
N ALA A 22 0.96 3.77 -8.37
CA ALA A 22 0.91 2.46 -9.01
C ALA A 22 0.95 1.30 -7.99
N SER A 23 0.52 0.12 -8.41
CA SER A 23 0.63 -1.08 -7.56
C SER A 23 2.10 -1.38 -7.24
N GLY A 24 2.37 -1.81 -6.00
CA GLY A 24 3.71 -2.24 -5.59
C GLY A 24 4.73 -1.13 -5.31
N VAL A 25 4.37 0.17 -5.38
CA VAL A 25 5.31 1.27 -5.08
C VAL A 25 5.59 1.48 -3.59
N GLY A 26 4.85 0.81 -2.69
CA GLY A 26 5.08 0.88 -1.24
C GLY A 26 4.06 1.70 -0.45
N LYS A 27 2.86 2.01 -1.00
CA LYS A 27 1.80 2.78 -0.32
C LYS A 27 1.41 2.19 1.04
N THR A 28 1.08 0.89 1.05
CA THR A 28 0.75 0.14 2.27
C THR A 28 1.88 0.18 3.29
N HIS A 29 3.13 0.03 2.84
CA HIS A 29 4.31 0.08 3.70
C HIS A 29 4.46 1.45 4.35
N LEU A 30 4.31 2.52 3.57
CA LEU A 30 4.39 3.90 4.06
C LEU A 30 3.27 4.19 5.07
N ALA A 31 2.03 3.80 4.76
CA ALA A 31 0.90 4.00 5.65
C ALA A 31 1.07 3.26 7.00
N ASN A 32 1.56 2.01 6.96
CA ASN A 32 1.89 1.25 8.15
C ASN A 32 3.06 1.87 8.93
N ALA A 33 4.10 2.34 8.25
CA ALA A 33 5.23 3.01 8.91
C ALA A 33 4.80 4.27 9.66
N ILE A 34 3.89 5.07 9.08
CA ILE A 34 3.30 6.23 9.75
C ILE A 34 2.54 5.78 11.01
N GLY A 35 1.67 4.76 10.89
CA GLY A 35 0.89 4.23 12.01
C GLY A 35 1.76 3.69 13.14
N THR A 36 2.80 2.93 12.80
CA THR A 36 3.78 2.41 13.77
C THR A 36 4.51 3.55 14.47
N LYS A 37 4.96 4.57 13.70
CA LYS A 37 5.65 5.73 14.27
C LYS A 37 4.77 6.53 15.20
N ILE A 38 3.48 6.72 14.87
CA ILE A 38 2.51 7.36 15.77
C ILE A 38 2.38 6.55 17.06
N LYS A 39 2.32 5.22 16.97
CA LYS A 39 2.17 4.35 18.15
C LYS A 39 3.41 4.35 19.04
N GLU A 40 4.62 4.52 18.46
CA GLU A 40 5.85 4.70 19.21
C GLU A 40 5.87 6.02 19.99
N ILE A 41 5.42 7.12 19.34
CA ILE A 41 5.42 8.46 19.95
C ILE A 41 4.26 8.63 20.94
N TYR A 42 3.09 8.07 20.63
CA TYR A 42 1.83 8.19 21.36
C TYR A 42 1.25 6.80 21.67
N PRO A 43 1.81 6.06 22.66
CA PRO A 43 1.37 4.71 23.00
C PRO A 43 -0.11 4.59 23.40
N GLU A 44 -0.70 5.68 23.91
CA GLU A 44 -2.11 5.75 24.32
C GLU A 44 -3.08 5.85 23.14
N LYS A 45 -2.64 6.31 21.96
CA LYS A 45 -3.52 6.46 20.80
C LYS A 45 -3.93 5.11 20.23
N ARG A 46 -5.20 5.00 19.85
CA ARG A 46 -5.74 3.84 19.14
C ARG A 46 -5.47 4.01 17.65
N VAL A 47 -4.46 3.32 17.16
CA VAL A 47 -4.11 3.26 15.74
C VAL A 47 -4.66 1.98 15.14
N LEU A 48 -5.52 2.08 14.15
CA LEU A 48 -6.11 0.95 13.43
C LEU A 48 -5.72 1.01 11.97
N TYR A 49 -5.11 -0.07 11.48
CA TYR A 49 -4.94 -0.36 10.07
C TYR A 49 -5.94 -1.42 9.63
N VAL A 50 -6.65 -1.17 8.54
CA VAL A 50 -7.58 -2.11 7.92
C VAL A 50 -7.62 -1.91 6.41
N SER A 51 -7.71 -2.98 5.62
CA SER A 51 -7.99 -2.84 4.19
C SER A 51 -9.47 -2.49 3.97
N ALA A 52 -9.77 -1.79 2.86
CA ALA A 52 -11.15 -1.48 2.50
C ALA A 52 -11.99 -2.76 2.34
N HIS A 53 -11.38 -3.83 1.82
CA HIS A 53 -12.03 -5.15 1.74
C HIS A 53 -12.41 -5.69 3.13
N LEU A 54 -11.48 -5.69 4.08
CA LEU A 54 -11.76 -6.18 5.43
C LEU A 54 -12.80 -5.32 6.14
N PHE A 55 -12.75 -4.00 5.97
CA PHE A 55 -13.79 -3.09 6.47
C PHE A 55 -15.18 -3.47 5.93
N GLN A 56 -15.27 -3.76 4.62
CA GLN A 56 -16.51 -4.19 3.98
C GLN A 56 -17.02 -5.52 4.53
N VAL A 57 -16.13 -6.50 4.73
CA VAL A 57 -16.48 -7.81 5.33
C VAL A 57 -17.04 -7.61 6.73
N GLN A 58 -16.32 -6.87 7.59
CA GLN A 58 -16.74 -6.58 8.96
C GLN A 58 -18.09 -5.85 9.01
N TYR A 59 -18.28 -4.85 8.13
CA TYR A 59 -19.55 -4.15 8.02
C TYR A 59 -20.69 -5.11 7.62
N THR A 60 -20.49 -5.96 6.61
CA THR A 60 -21.47 -6.92 6.14
C THR A 60 -21.85 -7.91 7.25
N ASP A 61 -20.88 -8.40 7.99
CA ASP A 61 -21.11 -9.29 9.13
C ASP A 61 -21.86 -8.57 10.26
N SER A 62 -21.58 -7.31 10.52
CA SER A 62 -22.31 -6.52 11.52
C SER A 62 -23.79 -6.34 11.14
N VAL A 63 -24.08 -6.17 9.85
CA VAL A 63 -25.47 -6.11 9.35
C VAL A 63 -26.18 -7.45 9.53
N ARG A 64 -25.53 -8.56 9.19
CA ARG A 64 -26.10 -9.92 9.37
C ARG A 64 -26.41 -10.24 10.83
N ASN A 65 -25.55 -9.78 11.74
CA ASN A 65 -25.66 -10.04 13.17
C ASN A 65 -26.47 -8.97 13.93
N ASN A 66 -27.03 -7.95 13.25
CA ASN A 66 -27.72 -6.80 13.85
C ASN A 66 -26.83 -6.00 14.85
N THR A 67 -25.51 -5.94 14.62
CA THR A 67 -24.52 -5.22 15.46
C THR A 67 -23.90 -4.01 14.76
N THR A 68 -24.61 -3.44 13.78
CA THR A 68 -24.10 -2.31 12.99
C THR A 68 -23.77 -1.09 13.86
N ASN A 69 -24.52 -0.84 14.93
CA ASN A 69 -24.24 0.25 15.85
C ASN A 69 -22.91 0.02 16.60
N ASP A 70 -22.63 -1.21 17.03
CA ASP A 70 -21.38 -1.56 17.71
C ASP A 70 -20.19 -1.40 16.76
N PHE A 71 -20.35 -1.80 15.50
CA PHE A 71 -19.35 -1.60 14.45
C PHE A 71 -19.04 -0.11 14.27
N ILE A 72 -20.06 0.75 14.11
CA ILE A 72 -19.87 2.18 13.95
C ILE A 72 -19.21 2.78 15.19
N ASN A 73 -19.72 2.45 16.38
CA ASN A 73 -19.18 2.93 17.65
C ASN A 73 -17.71 2.54 17.83
N PHE A 74 -17.34 1.31 17.48
CA PHE A 74 -15.94 0.85 17.53
C PHE A 74 -15.04 1.75 16.68
N TYR A 75 -15.39 1.95 15.39
CA TYR A 75 -14.58 2.78 14.49
C TYR A 75 -14.49 4.24 14.95
N GLN A 76 -15.55 4.77 15.57
CA GLN A 76 -15.56 6.14 16.11
C GLN A 76 -14.64 6.34 17.32
N THR A 77 -14.21 5.27 17.99
CA THR A 77 -13.24 5.34 19.10
C THR A 77 -11.78 5.45 18.65
N ILE A 78 -11.49 5.24 17.35
CA ILE A 78 -10.14 5.20 16.81
C ILE A 78 -9.56 6.62 16.72
N ASP A 79 -8.29 6.78 17.09
CA ASP A 79 -7.59 8.07 17.01
C ASP A 79 -6.86 8.27 15.68
N VAL A 80 -6.39 7.18 15.07
CA VAL A 80 -5.74 7.18 13.77
C VAL A 80 -6.27 5.99 12.96
N LEU A 81 -7.07 6.28 11.94
CA LEU A 81 -7.63 5.26 11.06
C LEU A 81 -6.88 5.24 9.73
N ILE A 82 -6.32 4.09 9.41
CA ILE A 82 -5.64 3.82 8.14
C ILE A 82 -6.51 2.85 7.34
N ILE A 83 -7.03 3.31 6.19
CA ILE A 83 -7.76 2.45 5.24
C ILE A 83 -6.89 2.24 4.00
N ASP A 84 -6.53 1.00 3.77
CA ASP A 84 -5.72 0.60 2.61
C ASP A 84 -6.61 0.16 1.45
N ASP A 85 -6.19 0.52 0.23
CA ASP A 85 -6.86 0.16 -1.02
C ASP A 85 -8.34 0.63 -1.11
N ILE A 86 -8.56 1.93 -0.87
CA ILE A 86 -9.90 2.55 -0.83
C ILE A 86 -10.70 2.37 -2.14
N GLN A 87 -10.05 2.10 -3.28
CA GLN A 87 -10.69 1.80 -4.56
C GLN A 87 -11.61 0.57 -4.48
N GLU A 88 -11.40 -0.34 -3.51
CA GLU A 88 -12.26 -1.51 -3.30
C GLU A 88 -13.68 -1.17 -2.79
N PHE A 89 -13.90 0.07 -2.35
CA PHE A 89 -15.25 0.55 -2.04
C PHE A 89 -16.11 0.83 -3.29
N ALA A 90 -15.51 0.81 -4.49
CA ALA A 90 -16.22 1.10 -5.74
C ALA A 90 -17.45 0.19 -5.92
N GLY A 91 -18.60 0.79 -6.19
CA GLY A 91 -19.86 0.08 -6.41
C GLY A 91 -20.57 -0.44 -5.15
N VAL A 92 -19.96 -0.32 -3.96
CA VAL A 92 -20.52 -0.85 -2.70
C VAL A 92 -21.17 0.26 -1.88
N THR A 93 -22.33 0.77 -2.36
CA THR A 93 -22.99 1.97 -1.83
C THR A 93 -23.26 1.93 -0.32
N LYS A 94 -23.70 0.78 0.22
CA LYS A 94 -24.01 0.67 1.66
C LYS A 94 -22.75 0.85 2.53
N THR A 95 -21.64 0.25 2.12
CA THR A 95 -20.34 0.40 2.79
C THR A 95 -19.84 1.83 2.69
N GLN A 96 -19.95 2.44 1.51
CA GLN A 96 -19.56 3.84 1.30
C GLN A 96 -20.37 4.80 2.20
N ASN A 97 -21.67 4.58 2.34
CA ASN A 97 -22.53 5.37 3.25
C ASN A 97 -22.05 5.27 4.70
N THR A 98 -21.79 4.06 5.18
CA THR A 98 -21.34 3.86 6.56
C THR A 98 -19.96 4.44 6.77
N PHE A 99 -19.04 4.24 5.83
CA PHE A 99 -17.70 4.85 5.87
C PHE A 99 -17.77 6.38 5.86
N PHE A 100 -18.66 6.98 5.08
CA PHE A 100 -18.87 8.43 5.04
C PHE A 100 -19.23 8.99 6.43
N HIS A 101 -20.11 8.31 7.16
CA HIS A 101 -20.49 8.74 8.52
C HIS A 101 -19.32 8.60 9.52
N ILE A 102 -18.58 7.48 9.46
CA ILE A 102 -17.38 7.26 10.28
C ILE A 102 -16.33 8.31 9.95
N PHE A 103 -16.03 8.54 8.67
CA PHE A 103 -15.08 9.53 8.20
C PHE A 103 -15.39 10.93 8.77
N ASN A 104 -16.64 11.41 8.60
CA ASN A 104 -17.04 12.73 9.09
C ASN A 104 -16.89 12.82 10.61
N HIS A 105 -17.31 11.79 11.34
CA HIS A 105 -17.17 11.76 12.81
C HIS A 105 -15.71 11.89 13.23
N LEU A 106 -14.83 11.06 12.65
CA LEU A 106 -13.40 11.08 12.98
C LEU A 106 -12.76 12.43 12.63
N HIS A 107 -13.02 12.95 11.44
CA HIS A 107 -12.47 14.22 10.99
C HIS A 107 -12.91 15.39 11.89
N GLN A 108 -14.21 15.48 12.22
CA GLN A 108 -14.77 16.53 13.07
C GLN A 108 -14.25 16.49 14.51
N ASN A 109 -13.91 15.30 15.00
CA ASN A 109 -13.33 15.09 16.34
C ASN A 109 -11.80 15.14 16.35
N GLY A 110 -11.16 15.68 15.32
CA GLY A 110 -9.70 15.83 15.28
C GLY A 110 -8.95 14.50 15.32
N LYS A 111 -9.49 13.45 14.69
CA LYS A 111 -8.83 12.17 14.50
C LYS A 111 -8.15 12.11 13.15
N GLN A 112 -6.98 11.46 13.07
CA GLN A 112 -6.23 11.34 11.82
C GLN A 112 -6.79 10.25 10.92
N LEU A 113 -6.96 10.60 9.65
CA LEU A 113 -7.33 9.66 8.58
C LEU A 113 -6.17 9.55 7.60
N ILE A 114 -5.81 8.31 7.26
CA ILE A 114 -4.80 7.98 6.24
C ILE A 114 -5.45 6.98 5.27
N LEU A 115 -5.47 7.31 4.00
CA LEU A 115 -6.11 6.51 2.96
C LEU A 115 -5.08 6.17 1.90
N THR A 116 -5.09 4.94 1.40
CA THR A 116 -4.28 4.59 0.24
C THR A 116 -5.14 4.17 -0.95
N SER A 117 -4.62 4.35 -2.16
CA SER A 117 -5.29 3.98 -3.41
C SER A 117 -4.30 3.67 -4.52
N ASP A 118 -4.70 2.86 -5.49
CA ASP A 118 -3.94 2.64 -6.72
C ASP A 118 -3.97 3.85 -7.68
N ARG A 119 -4.89 4.81 -7.45
CA ARG A 119 -5.11 5.99 -8.29
C ARG A 119 -5.57 7.21 -7.49
N ALA A 120 -5.43 8.39 -8.09
CA ALA A 120 -5.88 9.65 -7.48
C ALA A 120 -7.41 9.68 -7.26
N PRO A 121 -7.92 10.45 -6.27
CA PRO A 121 -9.35 10.54 -5.99
C PRO A 121 -10.22 10.87 -7.20
N VAL A 122 -9.72 11.72 -8.10
CA VAL A 122 -10.45 12.13 -9.32
C VAL A 122 -10.63 11.01 -10.34
N LEU A 123 -9.86 9.93 -10.23
CA LEU A 123 -9.90 8.76 -11.10
C LEU A 123 -10.65 7.57 -10.49
N LEU A 124 -11.17 7.70 -9.28
CA LEU A 124 -11.92 6.66 -8.58
C LEU A 124 -13.35 6.57 -9.13
N GLN A 125 -13.58 5.63 -10.03
CA GLN A 125 -14.92 5.33 -10.55
C GLN A 125 -15.70 4.45 -9.55
N GLY A 126 -17.02 4.67 -9.46
CA GLY A 126 -17.89 3.90 -8.58
C GLY A 126 -17.81 4.28 -7.09
N VAL A 127 -17.04 5.31 -6.74
CA VAL A 127 -17.02 5.94 -5.43
C VAL A 127 -17.88 7.20 -5.47
N GLU A 128 -18.73 7.39 -4.46
CA GLU A 128 -19.66 8.50 -4.39
C GLU A 128 -18.93 9.87 -4.29
N GLU A 129 -19.42 10.87 -5.01
CA GLU A 129 -18.82 12.22 -5.10
C GLU A 129 -18.59 12.86 -3.74
N ARG A 130 -19.50 12.62 -2.78
CA ARG A 130 -19.34 13.12 -1.42
C ARG A 130 -18.11 12.57 -0.68
N LEU A 131 -17.71 11.30 -0.95
CA LEU A 131 -16.47 10.73 -0.41
C LEU A 131 -15.25 11.30 -1.15
N LEU A 132 -15.32 11.39 -2.48
CA LEU A 132 -14.23 11.96 -3.30
C LEU A 132 -13.90 13.40 -2.87
N THR A 133 -14.92 14.18 -2.54
CA THR A 133 -14.76 15.55 -2.01
C THR A 133 -14.00 15.53 -0.69
N ARG A 134 -14.33 14.59 0.24
CA ARG A 134 -13.66 14.46 1.53
C ARG A 134 -12.21 14.01 1.39
N PHE A 135 -11.93 13.10 0.47
CA PHE A 135 -10.56 12.64 0.23
C PHE A 135 -9.62 13.76 -0.21
N LYS A 136 -10.16 14.81 -0.81
CA LYS A 136 -9.41 16.00 -1.25
C LYS A 136 -9.28 17.10 -0.19
N TRP A 137 -9.91 16.98 0.98
CA TRP A 137 -9.90 18.05 1.99
C TRP A 137 -8.51 18.31 2.59
N GLY A 138 -7.70 17.27 2.74
CA GLY A 138 -6.35 17.37 3.28
C GLY A 138 -5.27 17.31 2.20
N MET A 139 -4.34 16.40 2.35
CA MET A 139 -3.22 16.21 1.42
C MET A 139 -3.44 14.99 0.53
N VAL A 140 -3.41 15.20 -0.77
CA VAL A 140 -3.32 14.14 -1.78
C VAL A 140 -1.86 14.06 -2.23
N ALA A 141 -1.22 12.94 -1.95
CA ALA A 141 0.19 12.71 -2.25
C ALA A 141 0.35 11.52 -3.20
N GLU A 142 1.06 11.73 -4.30
CA GLU A 142 1.44 10.66 -5.19
C GLU A 142 2.75 10.01 -4.71
N LEU A 143 2.76 8.69 -4.65
CA LEU A 143 3.95 7.90 -4.39
C LEU A 143 4.46 7.36 -5.73
N GLU A 144 5.54 7.94 -6.21
CA GLU A 144 6.18 7.58 -7.46
C GLU A 144 6.96 6.27 -7.34
N LYS A 145 7.31 5.68 -8.48
CA LYS A 145 8.20 4.52 -8.53
C LYS A 145 9.55 4.87 -7.88
N PRO A 146 10.14 3.96 -7.11
CA PRO A 146 11.40 4.24 -6.43
C PRO A 146 12.56 4.45 -7.43
N THR A 147 13.41 5.42 -7.13
CA THR A 147 14.67 5.64 -7.88
C THR A 147 15.60 4.44 -7.73
N VAL A 148 16.60 4.31 -8.61
CA VAL A 148 17.62 3.24 -8.53
C VAL A 148 18.26 3.19 -7.15
N GLU A 149 18.62 4.37 -6.60
CA GLU A 149 19.25 4.46 -5.27
C GLU A 149 18.33 3.98 -4.16
N LEU A 150 17.04 4.35 -4.22
CA LEU A 150 16.06 3.86 -3.26
C LEU A 150 15.86 2.35 -3.38
N ARG A 151 15.84 1.80 -4.60
CA ARG A 151 15.76 0.35 -4.82
C ARG A 151 16.97 -0.38 -4.25
N LYS A 152 18.19 0.14 -4.43
CA LYS A 152 19.41 -0.41 -3.79
C LYS A 152 19.27 -0.46 -2.27
N ASN A 153 18.76 0.61 -1.67
CA ASN A 153 18.57 0.68 -0.22
C ASN A 153 17.48 -0.29 0.27
N ILE A 154 16.38 -0.42 -0.46
CA ILE A 154 15.32 -1.39 -0.16
C ILE A 154 15.88 -2.81 -0.20
N LEU A 155 16.64 -3.15 -1.25
CA LEU A 155 17.28 -4.46 -1.40
C LEU A 155 18.26 -4.75 -0.26
N ARG A 156 19.17 -3.82 0.06
CA ARG A 156 20.12 -3.95 1.16
C ARG A 156 19.43 -4.20 2.50
N ASN A 157 18.40 -3.40 2.80
CA ASN A 157 17.64 -3.55 4.04
C ASN A 157 16.90 -4.90 4.11
N LYS A 158 16.31 -5.33 2.99
CA LYS A 158 15.61 -6.61 2.90
C LYS A 158 16.59 -7.78 3.11
N ILE A 159 17.69 -7.78 2.37
CA ILE A 159 18.74 -8.80 2.42
C ILE A 159 19.32 -8.90 3.85
N HIS A 160 19.68 -7.76 4.45
CA HIS A 160 20.20 -7.72 5.81
C HIS A 160 19.19 -8.22 6.84
N ARG A 161 17.92 -7.79 6.75
CA ARG A 161 16.86 -8.23 7.68
C ARG A 161 16.60 -9.73 7.61
N ASP A 162 16.73 -10.30 6.43
CA ASP A 162 16.53 -11.73 6.21
C ASP A 162 17.79 -12.55 6.52
N GLY A 163 18.86 -11.92 7.02
CA GLY A 163 20.13 -12.59 7.40
C GLY A 163 20.93 -13.11 6.21
N LEU A 164 20.82 -12.46 5.06
CA LEU A 164 21.42 -12.86 3.80
C LEU A 164 22.59 -11.99 3.42
N GLU A 165 23.47 -12.53 2.58
CA GLU A 165 24.56 -11.80 1.95
C GLU A 165 24.47 -11.94 0.43
N PHE A 166 24.44 -10.80 -0.25
CA PHE A 166 24.48 -10.72 -1.72
C PHE A 166 25.69 -9.89 -2.12
N PRO A 167 26.44 -10.29 -3.15
CA PRO A 167 27.49 -9.47 -3.70
C PRO A 167 26.96 -8.09 -4.14
N PRO A 168 27.72 -6.99 -3.94
CA PRO A 168 27.28 -5.64 -4.30
C PRO A 168 26.85 -5.49 -5.75
N GLU A 169 27.55 -6.14 -6.69
CA GLU A 169 27.22 -6.15 -8.11
C GLU A 169 25.88 -6.81 -8.42
N VAL A 170 25.47 -7.81 -7.63
CA VAL A 170 24.14 -8.44 -7.75
C VAL A 170 23.03 -7.49 -7.33
N ILE A 171 23.23 -6.78 -6.21
CA ILE A 171 22.27 -5.77 -5.73
C ILE A 171 22.13 -4.64 -6.75
N GLU A 172 23.25 -4.17 -7.31
CA GLU A 172 23.29 -3.13 -8.31
C GLU A 172 22.52 -3.56 -9.58
N TYR A 173 22.84 -4.73 -10.09
CA TYR A 173 22.18 -5.28 -11.27
C TYR A 173 20.66 -5.41 -11.09
N ILE A 174 20.20 -5.95 -9.96
CA ILE A 174 18.77 -6.09 -9.67
C ILE A 174 18.11 -4.69 -9.62
N ALA A 175 18.71 -3.74 -8.89
CA ALA A 175 18.16 -2.39 -8.74
C ALA A 175 18.06 -1.63 -10.06
N GLU A 176 18.96 -1.84 -11.01
CA GLU A 176 18.94 -1.19 -12.32
C GLU A 176 17.93 -1.80 -13.29
N ASN A 177 17.76 -3.13 -13.25
CA ASN A 177 16.98 -3.86 -14.24
C ASN A 177 15.54 -4.20 -13.80
N VAL A 178 15.21 -4.05 -12.52
CA VAL A 178 13.86 -4.30 -11.96
C VAL A 178 13.29 -2.99 -11.47
N ASN A 179 12.42 -2.37 -12.25
CA ASN A 179 11.94 -1.00 -12.04
C ASN A 179 10.41 -0.89 -11.92
N GLU A 180 9.67 -1.99 -12.04
CA GLU A 180 8.20 -1.94 -12.04
C GLU A 180 7.64 -1.80 -10.62
N SER A 181 8.01 -2.65 -9.69
CA SER A 181 7.51 -2.57 -8.31
C SER A 181 8.52 -3.04 -7.26
N VAL A 182 8.31 -2.64 -6.00
CA VAL A 182 9.07 -3.15 -4.85
C VAL A 182 8.78 -4.64 -4.62
N ARG A 183 7.56 -5.10 -4.93
CA ARG A 183 7.18 -6.52 -4.84
C ARG A 183 8.03 -7.38 -5.78
N ASP A 184 8.33 -6.88 -6.98
CA ASP A 184 9.15 -7.60 -7.95
C ASP A 184 10.61 -7.71 -7.47
N LEU A 185 11.14 -6.63 -6.86
CA LEU A 185 12.45 -6.67 -6.21
C LEU A 185 12.50 -7.76 -5.13
N GLU A 186 11.49 -7.82 -4.25
CA GLU A 186 11.41 -8.84 -3.20
C GLU A 186 11.26 -10.26 -3.79
N GLY A 187 10.43 -10.41 -4.81
CA GLY A 187 10.23 -11.70 -5.51
C GLY A 187 11.52 -12.23 -6.15
N ILE A 188 12.32 -11.33 -6.73
CA ILE A 188 13.63 -11.70 -7.31
C ILE A 188 14.61 -12.12 -6.23
N VAL A 189 14.70 -11.42 -5.10
CA VAL A 189 15.54 -11.81 -3.97
C VAL A 189 15.18 -13.22 -3.50
N ILE A 190 13.88 -13.48 -3.29
CA ILE A 190 13.38 -14.81 -2.88
C ILE A 190 13.74 -15.89 -3.92
N SER A 191 13.60 -15.59 -5.22
CA SER A 191 13.89 -16.52 -6.30
C SER A 191 15.38 -16.85 -6.40
N ILE A 192 16.26 -15.86 -6.22
CA ILE A 192 17.71 -16.05 -6.20
C ILE A 192 18.11 -16.95 -5.03
N MET A 193 17.58 -16.67 -3.83
CA MET A 193 17.81 -17.47 -2.64
C MET A 193 17.37 -18.91 -2.80
N ALA A 194 16.13 -19.12 -3.24
CA ALA A 194 15.59 -20.46 -3.46
C ALA A 194 16.48 -21.26 -4.43
N HIS A 195 16.94 -20.60 -5.50
CA HIS A 195 17.81 -21.23 -6.48
C HIS A 195 19.18 -21.57 -5.90
N SER A 196 19.81 -20.64 -5.17
CA SER A 196 21.08 -20.85 -4.48
C SER A 196 20.99 -22.05 -3.50
N THR A 197 19.93 -22.07 -2.69
CA THR A 197 19.71 -23.14 -1.71
C THR A 197 19.44 -24.51 -2.36
N ILE A 198 18.57 -24.59 -3.37
CA ILE A 198 18.18 -25.86 -4.01
C ILE A 198 19.37 -26.49 -4.76
N TYR A 199 20.18 -25.67 -5.43
CA TYR A 199 21.29 -26.16 -6.25
C TYR A 199 22.64 -26.08 -5.55
N ASN A 200 22.67 -25.66 -4.28
CA ASN A 200 23.89 -25.45 -3.48
C ASN A 200 24.95 -24.66 -4.25
N LYS A 201 24.53 -23.52 -4.83
CA LYS A 201 25.38 -22.62 -5.61
C LYS A 201 25.47 -21.27 -4.95
N ASP A 202 26.62 -20.62 -5.07
CA ASP A 202 26.83 -19.26 -4.61
C ASP A 202 25.93 -18.29 -5.38
N ILE A 203 25.59 -17.20 -4.72
CA ILE A 203 24.86 -16.10 -5.34
C ILE A 203 25.87 -15.25 -6.13
N ASP A 204 25.74 -15.27 -7.44
CA ASP A 204 26.59 -14.52 -8.35
C ASP A 204 25.77 -13.71 -9.37
N LEU A 205 26.46 -12.90 -10.15
CA LEU A 205 25.84 -12.04 -11.18
C LEU A 205 25.16 -12.86 -12.28
N GLU A 206 25.70 -14.01 -12.66
CA GLU A 206 25.14 -14.88 -13.70
C GLU A 206 23.79 -15.44 -13.28
N LEU A 207 23.67 -15.89 -12.04
CA LEU A 207 22.41 -16.34 -11.45
C LEU A 207 21.37 -15.21 -11.42
N ALA A 208 21.78 -14.02 -10.98
CA ALA A 208 20.89 -12.86 -10.94
C ALA A 208 20.38 -12.48 -12.34
N GLN A 209 21.26 -12.42 -13.33
CA GLN A 209 20.91 -12.13 -14.73
C GLN A 209 19.92 -13.14 -15.28
N ARG A 210 20.11 -14.41 -15.01
CA ARG A 210 19.23 -15.48 -15.48
C ARG A 210 17.83 -15.38 -14.87
N ILE A 211 17.74 -15.07 -13.57
CA ILE A 211 16.45 -14.96 -12.87
C ILE A 211 15.71 -13.70 -13.29
N VAL A 212 16.38 -12.55 -13.30
CA VAL A 212 15.77 -11.27 -13.74
C VAL A 212 15.24 -11.37 -15.18
N LYS A 213 16.02 -11.93 -16.10
CA LYS A 213 15.56 -12.14 -17.51
C LYS A 213 14.31 -13.02 -17.61
N LYS A 214 14.13 -13.98 -16.70
CA LYS A 214 12.90 -14.80 -16.70
C LYS A 214 11.69 -13.98 -16.25
N VAL A 215 11.82 -13.27 -15.13
CA VAL A 215 10.73 -12.45 -14.56
C VAL A 215 10.28 -11.37 -15.54
N VAL A 216 11.20 -10.56 -16.06
CA VAL A 216 10.91 -9.47 -17.02
C VAL A 216 10.29 -10.00 -18.33
N LYS A 217 10.70 -11.16 -18.82
CA LYS A 217 10.11 -11.76 -20.04
C LYS A 217 8.67 -12.29 -19.82
N TYR A 218 8.33 -12.76 -18.63
CA TYR A 218 6.96 -13.19 -18.32
C TYR A 218 6.00 -12.00 -18.30
N GLU A 219 6.40 -10.86 -17.75
CA GLU A 219 5.59 -9.64 -17.75
C GLU A 219 5.33 -9.10 -19.16
N THR A 220 6.34 -9.04 -19.99
CA THR A 220 6.20 -8.59 -21.40
C THR A 220 5.26 -9.50 -22.21
N LYS A 221 5.24 -10.81 -21.96
CA LYS A 221 4.31 -11.74 -22.62
C LYS A 221 2.87 -11.60 -22.14
N ALA A 222 2.66 -11.30 -20.86
CA ALA A 222 1.31 -11.09 -20.31
C ALA A 222 0.64 -9.83 -20.90
N ILE A 223 1.39 -8.74 -21.08
CA ILE A 223 0.91 -7.50 -21.73
C ILE A 223 0.51 -7.73 -23.19
N THR A 224 1.28 -8.52 -23.95
CA THR A 224 1.01 -8.77 -25.36
C THR A 224 -0.27 -9.59 -25.60
N ILE A 225 -0.66 -10.45 -24.68
CA ILE A 225 -1.90 -11.27 -24.78
C ILE A 225 -3.14 -10.41 -24.48
N ASP A 226 -3.08 -9.49 -23.52
CA ASP A 226 -4.18 -8.58 -23.21
C ASP A 226 -4.41 -7.51 -24.30
N GLU A 227 -3.37 -7.03 -24.95
CA GLU A 227 -3.49 -6.09 -26.07
C GLU A 227 -4.11 -6.73 -27.32
N ILE A 228 -3.84 -8.00 -27.59
CA ILE A 228 -4.44 -8.74 -28.73
C ILE A 228 -5.95 -8.98 -28.47
N GLY A 229 -6.37 -9.16 -27.22
CA GLY A 229 -7.79 -9.33 -26.87
C GLY A 229 -8.64 -8.07 -27.05
N ARG A 230 -8.08 -6.87 -27.10
CA ARG A 230 -8.78 -5.60 -27.32
C ARG A 230 -8.84 -5.14 -28.77
N ALA A 231 -8.12 -5.78 -29.66
CA ALA A 231 -8.09 -5.44 -31.08
C ALA A 231 -9.16 -6.18 -31.93
N HIS A 232 -10.01 -6.99 -31.30
CA HIS A 232 -11.06 -7.78 -31.98
C HIS A 232 -12.44 -7.65 -31.30
N VAL A 233 -12.85 -6.42 -30.96
CA VAL A 233 -14.26 -6.09 -30.68
C VAL A 233 -14.63 -4.79 -31.36
#